data_9f8c7fd7df8e2ee7e1119e2a35151758
#
_entry.id   9f8c7fd7df8e2ee7e1119e2a35151758
#
_cell.length_a   1.000
_cell.length_b   1.000
_cell.length_c   1.000
_cell.angle_alpha   90.00
_cell.angle_beta   90.00
_cell.angle_gamma   90.00
#
_symmetry.space_group_name_H-M   'P 1'
#
loop_
_entity.id
_entity.type
_entity.pdbx_description
1 polymer ?
#
loop_
_entity_poly.entity_id
_entity_poly.type
_entity_poly.pdbx_seq_one_letter_code
_entity_poly.pdbx_strand_id
1 'polypeptide(L)'
;MEQERSVGADFMVSVEAEYPNERSTLTDELTDTISYADMAEVVKQEMQIPSQLLEHVAGRIGRRLLADFPTLSQVTVRITKLVPPIPGLQCEGAGVEIEVIK
;
A
#
# COMPACT_ATOMS: atom_id res chain seq x y z
N MET A 1 7.00 1.32 -8.84
CA MET A 1 6.03 2.37 -8.48
C MET A 1 5.79 2.34 -6.98
N GLU A 2 5.99 3.47 -6.34
CA GLU A 2 5.85 3.57 -4.89
C GLU A 2 5.00 4.76 -4.53
N GLN A 3 4.18 4.61 -3.51
CA GLN A 3 3.37 5.69 -3.01
C GLN A 3 3.22 5.58 -1.50
N GLU A 4 3.42 6.69 -0.81
CA GLU A 4 3.19 6.78 0.62
C GLU A 4 2.06 7.75 0.90
N ARG A 5 1.27 7.45 1.92
CA ARG A 5 0.13 8.27 2.24
C ARG A 5 -0.25 8.11 3.70
N SER A 6 -0.55 9.24 4.33
CA SER A 6 -1.14 9.24 5.67
C SER A 6 -2.64 8.98 5.54
N VAL A 7 -3.12 7.96 6.25
CA VAL A 7 -4.53 7.59 6.24
C VAL A 7 -5.04 7.65 7.68
N GLY A 8 -6.00 8.53 7.91
CA GLY A 8 -6.43 8.84 9.27
C GLY A 8 -5.34 9.61 10.00
N ALA A 9 -5.50 9.77 11.31
CA ALA A 9 -4.56 10.54 12.12
C ALA A 9 -3.36 9.72 12.57
N ASP A 10 -3.47 8.38 12.56
CA ASP A 10 -2.55 7.53 13.29
C ASP A 10 -1.74 6.55 12.44
N PHE A 11 -1.99 6.50 11.14
CA PHE A 11 -1.35 5.49 10.29
C PHE A 11 -0.71 6.10 9.05
N MET A 12 0.43 5.54 8.68
CA MET A 12 1.07 5.81 7.40
C MET A 12 1.00 4.51 6.58
N VAL A 13 0.49 4.60 5.36
CA VAL A 13 0.42 3.45 4.47
C VAL A 13 1.30 3.71 3.26
N SER A 14 2.18 2.75 2.98
CA SER A 14 3.08 2.80 1.85
C SER A 14 2.81 1.59 0.96
N VAL A 15 2.67 1.82 -0.32
CA VAL A 15 2.43 0.75 -1.30
C VAL A 15 3.48 0.83 -2.38
N GLU A 16 4.15 -0.29 -2.61
CA GLU A 16 5.07 -0.46 -3.72
C GLU A 16 4.50 -1.52 -4.64
N ALA A 17 4.29 -1.17 -5.89
CA ALA A 17 3.67 -2.06 -6.85
C ALA A 17 4.62 -2.39 -7.99
N GLU A 18 4.59 -3.65 -8.43
CA GLU A 18 5.43 -4.11 -9.54
C GLU A 18 4.57 -4.64 -10.67
N TYR A 19 5.01 -4.32 -11.89
CA TYR A 19 4.41 -4.83 -13.11
C TYR A 19 5.16 -6.05 -13.60
N PRO A 20 4.49 -6.99 -14.27
CA PRO A 20 5.19 -8.07 -14.91
C PRO A 20 5.96 -7.50 -16.10
N ASN A 21 7.23 -7.82 -16.18
CA ASN A 21 8.15 -7.38 -17.22
C ASN A 21 8.14 -5.86 -17.42
N GLU A 22 8.46 -5.39 -18.61
CA GLU A 22 8.69 -3.96 -18.87
C GLU A 22 7.63 -3.37 -19.78
N ARG A 23 6.40 -3.82 -19.62
CA ARG A 23 5.33 -3.43 -20.51
C ARG A 23 5.13 -1.92 -20.60
N SER A 24 5.08 -1.24 -19.48
CA SER A 24 4.85 0.19 -19.46
C SER A 24 6.00 0.99 -20.07
N THR A 25 7.22 0.46 -19.95
CA THR A 25 8.38 1.12 -20.57
C THR A 25 8.47 0.87 -22.06
N LEU A 26 7.95 -0.28 -22.54
CA LEU A 26 7.98 -0.60 -23.96
C LEU A 26 6.91 0.13 -24.75
N THR A 27 5.72 0.27 -24.20
CA THR A 27 4.59 0.88 -24.93
C THR A 27 4.43 2.35 -24.65
N ASP A 28 4.86 2.82 -23.48
CA ASP A 28 4.68 4.20 -23.04
C ASP A 28 3.24 4.67 -23.17
N GLU A 29 2.30 3.76 -22.94
CA GLU A 29 0.87 4.08 -22.98
C GLU A 29 0.30 4.24 -21.59
N LEU A 30 -0.55 5.27 -21.42
CA LEU A 30 -1.16 5.55 -20.12
C LEU A 30 -2.07 4.41 -19.66
N THR A 31 -2.63 3.64 -20.58
CA THR A 31 -3.48 2.51 -20.24
C THR A 31 -2.72 1.38 -19.54
N ASP A 32 -1.41 1.35 -19.69
CA ASP A 32 -0.58 0.35 -19.03
C ASP A 32 -0.10 0.77 -17.66
N THR A 33 -0.46 1.99 -17.22
CA THR A 33 -0.10 2.49 -15.90
C THR A 33 -1.33 2.52 -15.01
N ILE A 34 -1.07 2.45 -13.70
CA ILE A 34 -2.14 2.47 -12.71
C ILE A 34 -2.26 3.86 -12.12
N SER A 35 -3.49 4.34 -12.01
CA SER A 35 -3.75 5.61 -11.36
C SER A 35 -3.47 5.54 -9.87
N TYR A 36 -2.61 6.42 -9.37
CA TYR A 36 -2.35 6.53 -7.94
C TYR A 36 -3.61 6.88 -7.17
N ALA A 37 -4.50 7.68 -7.78
CA ALA A 37 -5.75 8.05 -7.12
C ALA A 37 -6.64 6.83 -6.88
N ASP A 38 -6.70 5.92 -7.86
CA ASP A 38 -7.49 4.71 -7.73
C ASP A 38 -6.90 3.77 -6.66
N MET A 39 -5.58 3.64 -6.63
CA MET A 39 -4.91 2.85 -5.60
C MET A 39 -5.16 3.44 -4.21
N ALA A 40 -5.05 4.75 -4.09
CA ALA A 40 -5.28 5.44 -2.83
C ALA A 40 -6.71 5.23 -2.33
N GLU A 41 -7.68 5.21 -3.24
CA GLU A 41 -9.07 4.98 -2.87
C GLU A 41 -9.27 3.56 -2.32
N VAL A 42 -8.64 2.57 -2.93
CA VAL A 42 -8.68 1.19 -2.42
C VAL A 42 -8.09 1.12 -1.01
N VAL A 43 -6.93 1.74 -0.81
CA VAL A 43 -6.29 1.77 0.50
C VAL A 43 -7.21 2.41 1.53
N LYS A 44 -7.80 3.56 1.18
CA LYS A 44 -8.69 4.28 2.08
C LYS A 44 -9.90 3.43 2.47
N GLN A 45 -10.52 2.77 1.50
CA GLN A 45 -11.67 1.92 1.76
C GLN A 45 -11.33 0.77 2.69
N GLU A 46 -10.20 0.09 2.44
CA GLU A 46 -9.79 -1.04 3.26
C GLU A 46 -9.37 -0.62 4.66
N MET A 47 -8.76 0.55 4.80
CA MET A 47 -8.37 1.06 6.12
C MET A 47 -9.57 1.43 6.99
N GLN A 48 -10.74 1.64 6.41
CA GLN A 48 -11.96 1.95 7.15
C GLN A 48 -12.62 0.70 7.73
N ILE A 49 -12.22 -0.48 7.30
CA ILE A 49 -12.77 -1.73 7.81
C ILE A 49 -12.00 -2.15 9.05
N PRO A 50 -12.65 -2.27 10.21
CA PRO A 50 -11.94 -2.62 11.44
C PRO A 50 -11.25 -3.98 11.35
N SER A 51 -10.07 -4.06 11.93
CA SER A 51 -9.33 -5.30 12.05
C SER A 51 -8.43 -5.20 13.27
N GLN A 52 -8.27 -6.32 13.96
CA GLN A 52 -7.44 -6.37 15.15
C GLN A 52 -5.95 -6.41 14.84
N LEU A 53 -5.60 -6.89 13.65
CA LEU A 53 -4.20 -7.05 13.26
C LEU A 53 -3.88 -6.24 12.00
N LEU A 54 -2.81 -5.48 12.06
CA LEU A 54 -2.34 -4.71 10.91
C LEU A 54 -1.96 -5.62 9.74
N GLU A 55 -1.47 -6.83 10.03
CA GLU A 55 -1.14 -7.81 9.00
C GLU A 55 -2.36 -8.19 8.17
N HIS A 56 -3.51 -8.31 8.80
CA HIS A 56 -4.76 -8.61 8.09
C HIS A 56 -5.14 -7.47 7.16
N VAL A 57 -5.02 -6.23 7.64
CA VAL A 57 -5.34 -5.06 6.82
C VAL A 57 -4.39 -4.97 5.63
N ALA A 58 -3.09 -5.11 5.89
CA ALA A 58 -2.09 -5.02 4.83
C ALA A 58 -2.29 -6.11 3.78
N GLY A 59 -2.54 -7.34 4.20
CA GLY A 59 -2.79 -8.44 3.27
C GLY A 59 -4.06 -8.22 2.47
N ARG A 60 -5.11 -7.72 3.10
CA ARG A 60 -6.38 -7.41 2.42
C ARG A 60 -6.20 -6.32 1.37
N ILE A 61 -5.44 -5.27 1.71
CA ILE A 61 -5.11 -4.21 0.74
C ILE A 61 -4.35 -4.79 -0.44
N GLY A 62 -3.32 -5.59 -0.18
CA GLY A 62 -2.51 -6.17 -1.23
C GLY A 62 -3.32 -7.06 -2.16
N ARG A 63 -4.14 -7.94 -1.61
CA ARG A 63 -4.96 -8.84 -2.41
C ARG A 63 -5.97 -8.08 -3.25
N ARG A 64 -6.57 -7.03 -2.68
CA ARG A 64 -7.52 -6.22 -3.43
C ARG A 64 -6.85 -5.44 -4.56
N LEU A 65 -5.67 -4.90 -4.31
CA LEU A 65 -4.93 -4.20 -5.35
C LEU A 65 -4.60 -5.13 -6.51
N LEU A 66 -4.18 -6.37 -6.23
CA LEU A 66 -3.90 -7.32 -7.29
C LEU A 66 -5.17 -7.74 -8.05
N ALA A 67 -6.31 -7.78 -7.36
CA ALA A 67 -7.57 -8.13 -7.99
C ALA A 67 -8.13 -6.99 -8.85
N ASP A 68 -8.03 -5.76 -8.35
CA ASP A 68 -8.59 -4.59 -9.02
C ASP A 68 -7.69 -4.06 -10.14
N PHE A 69 -6.40 -4.37 -10.09
CA PHE A 69 -5.43 -3.88 -11.07
C PHE A 69 -4.69 -5.08 -11.70
N PRO A 70 -5.29 -5.69 -12.72
CA PRO A 70 -4.76 -6.95 -13.28
C PRO A 70 -3.36 -6.86 -13.85
N THR A 71 -2.88 -5.65 -14.16
CA THR A 71 -1.53 -5.47 -14.70
C THR A 71 -0.43 -5.63 -13.65
N LEU A 72 -0.79 -5.62 -12.37
CA LEU A 72 0.18 -5.81 -11.30
C LEU A 72 0.52 -7.28 -11.10
N SER A 73 1.79 -7.56 -10.87
CA SER A 73 2.26 -8.90 -10.52
C SER A 73 2.51 -9.05 -9.04
N GLN A 74 2.82 -7.97 -8.35
CA GLN A 74 3.20 -8.00 -6.95
C GLN A 74 2.96 -6.65 -6.32
N VAL A 75 2.54 -6.64 -5.06
CA VAL A 75 2.48 -5.43 -4.27
C VAL A 75 3.09 -5.69 -2.89
N THR A 76 3.75 -4.67 -2.37
CA THR A 76 4.23 -4.66 -1.00
C THR A 76 3.49 -3.54 -0.27
N VAL A 77 2.80 -3.91 0.80
CA VAL A 77 2.01 -2.96 1.58
C VAL A 77 2.64 -2.84 2.96
N ARG A 78 2.99 -1.62 3.32
CA ARG A 78 3.54 -1.31 4.64
C ARG A 78 2.58 -0.40 5.37
N ILE A 79 2.18 -0.78 6.58
CA ILE A 79 1.34 0.03 7.44
C ILE A 79 2.11 0.30 8.72
N THR A 80 2.28 1.57 9.04
CA THR A 80 2.99 1.99 10.25
C THR A 80 2.04 2.80 11.11
N LYS A 81 1.91 2.41 12.38
CA LYS A 81 1.17 3.19 13.34
C LYS A 81 2.09 4.28 13.87
N LEU A 82 1.67 5.52 13.69
CA LEU A 82 2.46 6.66 14.12
C LEU A 82 2.40 6.81 15.64
N VAL A 83 3.54 7.12 16.23
CA VAL A 83 3.65 7.30 17.68
C VAL A 83 4.03 8.75 17.95
N PRO A 84 3.33 9.44 18.87
CA PRO A 84 3.71 10.81 19.23
C PRO A 84 5.14 10.87 19.75
N PRO A 85 5.86 11.97 19.52
CA PRO A 85 7.22 12.12 20.04
C PRO A 85 7.23 12.00 21.57
N ILE A 86 8.18 11.21 22.07
CA ILE A 86 8.38 11.04 23.52
C ILE A 86 9.78 11.52 23.83
N PRO A 87 9.94 12.49 24.75
CA PRO A 87 11.27 12.99 25.10
C PRO A 87 12.20 11.87 25.53
N GLY A 88 13.41 11.85 24.96
CA GLY A 88 14.40 10.84 25.28
C GLY A 88 14.22 9.51 24.57
N LEU A 89 13.18 9.35 23.77
CA LEU A 89 12.92 8.13 23.03
C LEU A 89 12.77 8.45 21.56
N GLN A 90 13.57 7.76 20.73
CA GLN A 90 13.42 7.85 19.28
C GLN A 90 12.67 6.62 18.79
N CYS A 91 11.43 6.82 18.36
CA CYS A 91 10.60 5.74 17.86
C CYS A 91 9.72 6.30 16.74
N GLU A 92 9.81 5.70 15.55
CA GLU A 92 9.01 6.12 14.41
C GLU A 92 7.63 5.47 14.39
N GLY A 93 7.43 4.49 15.26
CA GLY A 93 6.19 3.75 15.35
C GLY A 93 6.41 2.27 15.12
N ALA A 94 5.33 1.52 15.23
CA ALA A 94 5.31 0.09 14.98
C ALA A 94 4.50 -0.18 13.72
N GLY A 95 4.96 -1.12 12.90
CA GLY A 95 4.30 -1.41 11.65
C GLY A 95 4.51 -2.81 11.16
N VAL A 96 3.84 -3.10 10.04
CA VAL A 96 3.95 -4.38 9.36
C VAL A 96 4.19 -4.14 7.89
N GLU A 97 4.83 -5.10 7.26
CA GLU A 97 5.05 -5.08 5.82
C GLU A 97 4.63 -6.43 5.28
N ILE A 98 3.74 -6.42 4.31
CA ILE A 98 3.24 -7.63 3.68
C ILE A 98 3.47 -7.55 2.18
N GLU A 99 4.05 -8.59 1.62
CA GLU A 99 4.25 -8.74 0.20
C GLU A 99 3.24 -9.74 -0.33
N VAL A 100 2.46 -9.35 -1.34
CA VAL A 100 1.47 -10.21 -1.96
C VAL A 100 1.85 -10.40 -3.42
N ILE A 101 2.03 -11.65 -3.82
CA ILE A 101 2.42 -12.02 -5.17
C ILE A 101 1.24 -12.73 -5.84
N LYS A 102 1.03 -12.37 -7.08
CA LYS A 102 -0.05 -12.93 -7.87
C LYS A 102 0.24 -14.36 -8.29
#